data_8dc66daf1ff917f7f3b8a8287f2b16ae
#
_entry.id   8dc66daf1ff917f7f3b8a8287f2b16ae
#
_cell.length_a   1.000
_cell.length_b   1.000
_cell.length_c   1.000
_cell.angle_alpha   90.00
_cell.angle_beta   90.00
_cell.angle_gamma   90.00
#
_symmetry.space_group_name_H-M   'P 1'
#
loop_
_entity.id
_entity.type
_entity.pdbx_description
1 polymer ?
#
loop_
_entity_poly.entity_id
_entity_poly.type
_entity_poly.pdbx_seq_one_letter_code
_entity_poly.pdbx_strand_id
1 'polypeptide(L)'
;MHRTTTGIPTFVGYNRRLVEEAFVRKRAVVTGGAGFLGSHLCDRLLAEGYSVVAMDNLLTGSTDNIAHLAGNREFRFVFHDVTDYIFVDGRVDAVLHFASPASPRDYHEMPIQTLKVGSLGTHKALGLAKAKGARFLLASTSEVYGDPLIHPQPESYWGNVNPVGPRGV
;
A
#
# COMPACT_ATOMS: atom_id res chain seq x y z
N MET A 1 -51.03 39.78 -30.76
CA MET A 1 -50.28 39.47 -29.51
C MET A 1 -49.89 38.03 -29.57
N HIS A 2 -48.67 37.74 -30.05
CA HIS A 2 -48.07 36.34 -30.03
C HIS A 2 -47.16 36.24 -28.84
N ARG A 3 -47.46 35.31 -27.93
CA ARG A 3 -46.55 34.90 -26.86
C ARG A 3 -45.64 33.76 -27.39
N THR A 4 -44.36 34.05 -27.50
CA THR A 4 -43.31 33.09 -27.75
C THR A 4 -42.97 32.38 -26.45
N THR A 5 -43.26 31.09 -26.36
CA THR A 5 -42.78 30.19 -25.28
C THR A 5 -41.34 29.79 -25.59
N THR A 6 -40.43 30.33 -24.81
CA THR A 6 -39.01 29.88 -24.79
C THR A 6 -38.92 28.51 -24.18
N GLY A 7 -38.64 27.50 -25.01
CA GLY A 7 -38.35 26.14 -24.55
C GLY A 7 -37.02 26.10 -23.80
N ILE A 8 -37.06 25.57 -22.57
CA ILE A 8 -35.87 25.26 -21.77
C ILE A 8 -35.18 24.06 -22.44
N PRO A 9 -33.89 24.13 -22.77
CA PRO A 9 -33.19 22.98 -23.34
C PRO A 9 -33.17 21.85 -22.31
N THR A 10 -33.76 20.70 -22.65
CA THR A 10 -33.63 19.44 -21.94
C THR A 10 -32.18 18.99 -22.05
N PHE A 11 -31.47 19.03 -20.94
CA PHE A 11 -30.12 18.44 -20.82
C PHE A 11 -30.22 16.94 -21.12
N VAL A 12 -29.68 16.55 -22.25
CA VAL A 12 -29.51 15.16 -22.70
C VAL A 12 -28.73 14.38 -21.65
N GLY A 13 -29.30 13.25 -21.25
CA GLY A 13 -28.90 12.37 -20.18
C GLY A 13 -27.40 12.24 -19.91
N TYR A 14 -26.94 12.93 -18.90
CA TYR A 14 -25.71 12.56 -18.23
C TYR A 14 -25.90 11.16 -17.64
N ASN A 15 -25.07 10.21 -18.06
CA ASN A 15 -25.11 8.87 -17.53
C ASN A 15 -24.67 8.93 -16.05
N ARG A 16 -25.67 8.95 -15.16
CA ARG A 16 -25.50 9.07 -13.70
C ARG A 16 -24.45 8.11 -13.17
N ARG A 17 -24.33 6.92 -13.78
CA ARG A 17 -23.36 5.89 -13.46
C ARG A 17 -21.93 6.32 -13.75
N LEU A 18 -21.67 7.01 -14.87
CA LEU A 18 -20.34 7.54 -15.23
C LEU A 18 -19.93 8.70 -14.33
N VAL A 19 -20.89 9.51 -13.85
CA VAL A 19 -20.63 10.60 -12.91
C VAL A 19 -20.37 10.04 -11.51
N GLU A 20 -21.11 9.03 -11.07
CA GLU A 20 -20.90 8.36 -9.80
C GLU A 20 -19.55 7.60 -9.80
N GLU A 21 -19.16 6.93 -10.88
CA GLU A 21 -17.84 6.28 -11.02
C GLU A 21 -16.67 7.28 -11.04
N ALA A 22 -16.86 8.47 -11.59
CA ALA A 22 -15.85 9.55 -11.58
C ALA A 22 -15.64 10.18 -10.19
N PHE A 23 -16.60 10.03 -9.27
CA PHE A 23 -16.53 10.54 -7.89
C PHE A 23 -16.16 9.50 -6.84
N VAL A 24 -16.06 8.22 -7.21
CA VAL A 24 -15.61 7.19 -6.25
C VAL A 24 -14.11 7.36 -6.00
N ARG A 25 -13.78 7.87 -4.82
CA ARG A 25 -12.41 8.02 -4.36
C ARG A 25 -11.68 6.67 -4.39
N LYS A 26 -10.49 6.64 -4.99
CA LYS A 26 -9.65 5.44 -4.98
C LYS A 26 -9.21 5.10 -3.56
N ARG A 27 -9.12 3.82 -3.26
CA ARG A 27 -8.67 3.35 -1.94
C ARG A 27 -7.36 2.60 -2.05
N ALA A 28 -6.41 2.98 -1.20
CA ALA A 28 -5.14 2.30 -1.04
C ALA A 28 -5.05 1.61 0.32
N VAL A 29 -4.42 0.43 0.35
CA VAL A 29 -3.99 -0.26 1.57
C VAL A 29 -2.48 -0.15 1.65
N VAL A 30 -1.97 0.37 2.77
CA VAL A 30 -0.54 0.50 3.05
C VAL A 30 -0.22 -0.38 4.25
N THR A 31 0.49 -1.49 4.04
CA THR A 31 1.02 -2.29 5.14
C THR A 31 2.34 -1.72 5.60
N GLY A 32 2.65 -1.80 6.89
CA GLY A 32 3.75 -1.03 7.49
C GLY A 32 3.44 0.47 7.55
N GLY A 33 2.13 0.81 7.61
CA GLY A 33 1.64 2.19 7.50
C GLY A 33 1.98 3.10 8.68
N ALA A 34 2.36 2.54 9.84
CA ALA A 34 2.84 3.29 11.00
C ALA A 34 4.40 3.33 11.07
N GLY A 35 5.08 2.74 10.08
CA GLY A 35 6.53 2.85 9.92
C GLY A 35 6.95 4.17 9.27
N PHE A 36 8.26 4.42 9.17
CA PHE A 36 8.80 5.65 8.60
C PHE A 36 8.31 5.91 7.15
N LEU A 37 8.60 5.00 6.22
CA LEU A 37 8.19 5.17 4.83
C LEU A 37 6.67 5.08 4.67
N GLY A 38 6.02 4.15 5.40
CA GLY A 38 4.58 3.92 5.31
C GLY A 38 3.76 5.13 5.72
N SER A 39 4.14 5.85 6.78
CA SER A 39 3.43 7.05 7.24
C SER A 39 3.50 8.19 6.21
N HIS A 40 4.68 8.47 5.66
CA HIS A 40 4.83 9.48 4.59
C HIS A 40 4.05 9.10 3.32
N LEU A 41 3.98 7.79 3.02
CA LEU A 41 3.18 7.32 1.89
C LEU A 41 1.68 7.50 2.13
N CYS A 42 1.21 7.29 3.37
CA CYS A 42 -0.16 7.60 3.75
C CYS A 42 -0.49 9.07 3.52
N ASP A 43 0.37 9.99 3.97
CA ASP A 43 0.22 11.44 3.74
C ASP A 43 0.13 11.77 2.26
N ARG A 44 1.04 11.22 1.46
CA ARG A 44 1.07 11.46 0.03
C ARG A 44 -0.18 10.95 -0.67
N LEU A 45 -0.64 9.75 -0.36
CA LEU A 45 -1.84 9.17 -0.95
C LEU A 45 -3.11 9.96 -0.59
N LEU A 46 -3.22 10.44 0.66
CA LEU A 46 -4.31 11.32 1.07
C LEU A 46 -4.29 12.63 0.31
N ALA A 47 -3.12 13.25 0.14
CA ALA A 47 -2.94 14.47 -0.66
C ALA A 47 -3.31 14.27 -2.14
N GLU A 48 -3.08 13.07 -2.69
CA GLU A 48 -3.49 12.67 -4.05
C GLU A 48 -4.98 12.28 -4.15
N GLY A 49 -5.73 12.42 -3.07
CA GLY A 49 -7.18 12.19 -3.06
C GLY A 49 -7.60 10.73 -2.87
N TYR A 50 -6.71 9.85 -2.42
CA TYR A 50 -7.09 8.49 -2.03
C TYR A 50 -7.75 8.47 -0.64
N SER A 51 -8.58 7.46 -0.38
CA SER A 51 -8.81 7.00 0.98
C SER A 51 -7.75 5.94 1.32
N VAL A 52 -7.24 5.95 2.55
CA VAL A 52 -6.10 5.12 2.95
C VAL A 52 -6.46 4.23 4.13
N VAL A 53 -6.15 2.94 4.01
CA VAL A 53 -6.16 1.98 5.11
C VAL A 53 -4.71 1.64 5.44
N ALA A 54 -4.19 2.16 6.54
CA ALA A 54 -2.87 1.84 7.05
C ALA A 54 -2.96 0.61 7.97
N MET A 55 -2.16 -0.42 7.71
CA MET A 55 -2.06 -1.62 8.54
C MET A 55 -0.67 -1.74 9.12
N ASP A 56 -0.57 -1.98 10.43
CA ASP A 56 0.70 -2.18 11.13
C ASP A 56 0.48 -2.96 12.41
N ASN A 57 1.42 -3.80 12.81
CA ASN A 57 1.41 -4.50 14.10
C ASN A 57 2.25 -3.77 15.16
N LEU A 58 2.84 -2.62 14.80
CA LEU A 58 3.66 -1.76 15.66
C LEU A 58 4.91 -2.46 16.24
N LEU A 59 5.40 -3.50 15.57
CA LEU A 59 6.61 -4.22 15.99
C LEU A 59 7.83 -3.28 15.97
N THR A 60 7.94 -2.46 14.91
CA THR A 60 8.99 -1.44 14.73
C THR A 60 8.42 -0.06 14.39
N GLY A 61 7.12 0.02 14.08
CA GLY A 61 6.38 1.24 13.81
C GLY A 61 5.87 1.91 15.10
N SER A 62 5.41 3.16 14.98
CA SER A 62 4.77 3.90 16.07
C SER A 62 3.52 4.62 15.58
N THR A 63 2.48 4.62 16.41
CA THR A 63 1.28 5.44 16.16
C THR A 63 1.58 6.93 16.10
N ASP A 64 2.67 7.41 16.70
CA ASP A 64 3.10 8.79 16.65
C ASP A 64 3.36 9.27 15.22
N ASN A 65 3.84 8.35 14.34
CA ASN A 65 4.10 8.65 12.94
C ASN A 65 2.82 9.00 12.15
N ILE A 66 1.66 8.57 12.62
CA ILE A 66 0.35 8.77 11.99
C ILE A 66 -0.64 9.53 12.87
N ALA A 67 -0.21 10.04 14.03
CA ALA A 67 -1.07 10.73 14.99
C ALA A 67 -1.76 11.96 14.39
N HIS A 68 -1.06 12.69 13.52
CA HIS A 68 -1.59 13.87 12.82
C HIS A 68 -2.74 13.55 11.85
N LEU A 69 -2.91 12.28 11.47
CA LEU A 69 -4.01 11.79 10.64
C LEU A 69 -5.26 11.41 11.44
N ALA A 70 -5.19 11.49 12.77
CA ALA A 70 -6.33 11.18 13.64
C ALA A 70 -7.53 12.09 13.29
N GLY A 71 -8.71 11.49 13.14
CA GLY A 71 -9.92 12.23 12.78
C GLY A 71 -10.09 12.53 11.28
N ASN A 72 -9.11 12.25 10.43
CA ASN A 72 -9.28 12.33 8.99
C ASN A 72 -10.23 11.21 8.51
N ARG A 73 -11.37 11.57 7.90
CA ARG A 73 -12.40 10.62 7.45
C ARG A 73 -11.93 9.67 6.34
N GLU A 74 -10.88 10.06 5.63
CA GLU A 74 -10.30 9.29 4.52
C GLU A 74 -9.13 8.41 4.98
N PHE A 75 -8.77 8.47 6.26
CA PHE A 75 -7.70 7.67 6.84
C PHE A 75 -8.25 6.71 7.88
N ARG A 76 -7.83 5.45 7.81
CA ARG A 76 -8.14 4.43 8.82
C ARG A 76 -6.89 3.66 9.18
N PHE A 77 -6.53 3.65 10.45
CA PHE A 77 -5.51 2.74 10.97
C PHE A 77 -6.16 1.43 11.42
N VAL A 78 -5.48 0.31 11.10
CA VAL A 78 -5.86 -1.04 11.51
C VAL A 78 -4.64 -1.70 12.13
N PHE A 79 -4.71 -1.99 13.43
CA PHE A 79 -3.71 -2.83 14.08
C PHE A 79 -3.84 -4.26 13.55
N HIS A 80 -2.82 -4.73 12.82
CA HIS A 80 -2.89 -6.02 12.15
C HIS A 80 -1.50 -6.57 11.82
N ASP A 81 -1.26 -7.85 12.07
CA ASP A 81 -0.09 -8.57 11.60
C ASP A 81 -0.36 -9.09 10.18
N VAL A 82 0.47 -8.69 9.23
CA VAL A 82 0.28 -9.08 7.82
C VAL A 82 0.54 -10.56 7.54
N THR A 83 1.11 -11.28 8.49
CA THR A 83 1.26 -12.75 8.40
C THR A 83 -0.05 -13.49 8.63
N ASP A 84 -1.04 -12.81 9.21
CA ASP A 84 -2.41 -13.30 9.36
C ASP A 84 -3.24 -13.01 8.10
N TYR A 85 -4.48 -13.52 8.07
CA TYR A 85 -5.38 -13.29 6.94
C TYR A 85 -5.79 -11.82 6.86
N ILE A 86 -5.48 -11.18 5.73
CA ILE A 86 -5.81 -9.78 5.51
C ILE A 86 -7.19 -9.66 4.86
N PHE A 87 -8.10 -8.97 5.53
CA PHE A 87 -9.42 -8.62 5.00
C PHE A 87 -9.63 -7.11 5.02
N VAL A 88 -10.07 -6.57 3.90
CA VAL A 88 -10.53 -5.18 3.76
C VAL A 88 -11.87 -5.18 3.06
N ASP A 89 -12.87 -4.59 3.70
CA ASP A 89 -14.20 -4.47 3.10
C ASP A 89 -14.22 -3.47 1.94
N GLY A 90 -15.15 -3.71 0.99
CA GLY A 90 -15.35 -2.84 -0.16
C GLY A 90 -14.23 -2.89 -1.20
N ARG A 91 -14.17 -1.85 -2.04
CA ARG A 91 -13.20 -1.70 -3.12
C ARG A 91 -11.81 -1.36 -2.58
N VAL A 92 -10.78 -1.93 -3.20
CA VAL A 92 -9.37 -1.56 -3.01
C VAL A 92 -8.75 -1.43 -4.40
N ASP A 93 -8.07 -0.32 -4.68
CA ASP A 93 -7.47 -0.03 -5.99
C ASP A 93 -5.96 -0.27 -6.01
N ALA A 94 -5.32 -0.17 -4.83
CA ALA A 94 -3.90 -0.42 -4.68
C ALA A 94 -3.57 -1.04 -3.32
N VAL A 95 -2.62 -1.96 -3.30
CA VAL A 95 -1.99 -2.52 -2.09
C VAL A 95 -0.50 -2.21 -2.18
N LEU A 96 0.00 -1.44 -1.21
CA LEU A 96 1.39 -1.05 -1.09
C LEU A 96 1.98 -1.76 0.12
N HIS A 97 2.83 -2.74 -0.14
CA HIS A 97 3.36 -3.64 0.89
C HIS A 97 4.73 -3.18 1.36
N PHE A 98 4.75 -2.52 2.53
CA PHE A 98 5.94 -1.95 3.18
C PHE A 98 6.22 -2.57 4.56
N ALA A 99 5.36 -3.48 5.02
CA ALA A 99 5.54 -4.14 6.30
C ALA A 99 6.76 -5.07 6.26
N SER A 100 7.82 -4.68 6.92
CA SER A 100 9.01 -5.50 7.17
C SER A 100 9.88 -4.84 8.24
N PRO A 101 10.53 -5.59 9.14
CA PRO A 101 11.66 -5.10 9.91
C PRO A 101 12.79 -4.76 8.93
N ALA A 102 13.06 -3.46 8.73
CA ALA A 102 13.99 -3.00 7.69
C ALA A 102 15.38 -2.67 8.21
N SER A 103 15.53 -2.50 9.52
CA SER A 103 16.82 -2.21 10.16
C SER A 103 17.65 -3.49 10.30
N PRO A 104 18.98 -3.46 10.00
CA PRO A 104 19.88 -4.59 10.28
C PRO A 104 19.78 -5.11 11.69
N ARG A 105 19.65 -4.25 12.68
CA ARG A 105 19.45 -4.63 14.07
C ARG A 105 18.17 -5.45 14.24
N ASP A 106 17.06 -4.97 13.72
CA ASP A 106 15.74 -5.56 13.95
C ASP A 106 15.66 -6.96 13.31
N TYR A 107 16.12 -7.13 12.06
CA TYR A 107 16.06 -8.46 11.43
C TYR A 107 17.10 -9.45 11.97
N HIS A 108 18.18 -8.99 12.58
CA HIS A 108 19.10 -9.88 13.32
C HIS A 108 18.52 -10.32 14.67
N GLU A 109 17.81 -9.43 15.36
CA GLU A 109 17.15 -9.77 16.64
C GLU A 109 15.87 -10.60 16.42
N MET A 110 15.20 -10.44 15.27
CA MET A 110 13.91 -11.07 14.95
C MET A 110 13.91 -11.79 13.59
N PRO A 111 14.84 -12.76 13.36
CA PRO A 111 15.00 -13.37 12.03
C PRO A 111 13.78 -14.16 11.58
N ILE A 112 13.10 -14.86 12.51
CA ILE A 112 11.89 -15.65 12.19
C ILE A 112 10.73 -14.73 11.80
N GLN A 113 10.52 -13.64 12.51
CA GLN A 113 9.49 -12.66 12.20
C GLN A 113 9.76 -12.00 10.85
N THR A 114 11.02 -11.67 10.57
CA THR A 114 11.44 -11.11 9.28
C THR A 114 11.17 -12.07 8.13
N LEU A 115 11.53 -13.33 8.26
CA LEU A 115 11.25 -14.37 7.27
C LEU A 115 9.73 -14.55 7.06
N LYS A 116 8.96 -14.60 8.15
CA LYS A 116 7.49 -14.73 8.07
C LYS A 116 6.86 -13.55 7.33
N VAL A 117 7.22 -12.32 7.64
CA VAL A 117 6.64 -11.15 6.97
C VAL A 117 7.07 -11.08 5.50
N GLY A 118 8.32 -11.40 5.18
CA GLY A 118 8.81 -11.45 3.80
C GLY A 118 8.12 -12.51 2.95
N SER A 119 7.80 -13.67 3.51
CA SER A 119 7.14 -14.78 2.81
C SER A 119 5.62 -14.76 2.98
N LEU A 120 5.11 -15.07 4.17
CA LEU A 120 3.67 -15.18 4.44
C LEU A 120 2.98 -13.84 4.34
N GLY A 121 3.59 -12.75 4.85
CA GLY A 121 3.05 -11.40 4.76
C GLY A 121 2.87 -10.97 3.30
N THR A 122 3.90 -11.13 2.49
CA THR A 122 3.82 -10.85 1.05
C THR A 122 2.77 -11.71 0.36
N HIS A 123 2.69 -13.02 0.66
CA HIS A 123 1.66 -13.91 0.13
C HIS A 123 0.24 -13.44 0.48
N LYS A 124 -0.02 -13.02 1.73
CA LYS A 124 -1.33 -12.52 2.17
C LYS A 124 -1.68 -11.18 1.49
N ALA A 125 -0.71 -10.26 1.40
CA ALA A 125 -0.90 -8.97 0.73
C ALA A 125 -1.19 -9.14 -0.79
N LEU A 126 -0.49 -10.06 -1.47
CA LEU A 126 -0.78 -10.45 -2.85
C LEU A 126 -2.17 -11.08 -2.98
N GLY A 127 -2.56 -11.92 -2.01
CA GLY A 127 -3.90 -12.53 -1.95
C GLY A 127 -5.00 -11.47 -1.89
N LEU A 128 -4.84 -10.44 -1.04
CA LEU A 128 -5.74 -9.29 -0.97
C LEU A 128 -5.79 -8.55 -2.32
N ALA A 129 -4.64 -8.21 -2.89
CA ALA A 129 -4.58 -7.50 -4.16
C ALA A 129 -5.29 -8.29 -5.28
N LYS A 130 -5.04 -9.60 -5.38
CA LYS A 130 -5.70 -10.48 -6.34
C LYS A 130 -7.22 -10.53 -6.13
N ALA A 131 -7.68 -10.70 -4.89
CA ALA A 131 -9.11 -10.78 -4.57
C ALA A 131 -9.86 -9.48 -4.90
N LYS A 132 -9.18 -8.33 -4.83
CA LYS A 132 -9.76 -7.01 -5.10
C LYS A 132 -9.52 -6.51 -6.53
N GLY A 133 -8.73 -7.21 -7.35
CA GLY A 133 -8.29 -6.70 -8.65
C GLY A 133 -7.43 -5.45 -8.52
N ALA A 134 -6.76 -5.28 -7.37
CA ALA A 134 -5.97 -4.10 -7.04
C ALA A 134 -4.56 -4.18 -7.63
N ARG A 135 -3.96 -3.01 -7.89
CA ARG A 135 -2.52 -2.92 -8.19
C ARG A 135 -1.73 -3.30 -6.94
N PHE A 136 -0.62 -4.00 -7.12
CA PHE A 136 0.28 -4.37 -6.05
C PHE A 136 1.65 -3.73 -6.23
N LEU A 137 2.17 -3.15 -5.16
CA LEU A 137 3.53 -2.63 -5.07
C LEU A 137 4.22 -3.29 -3.87
N LEU A 138 5.38 -3.90 -4.11
CA LEU A 138 6.24 -4.45 -3.08
C LEU A 138 7.44 -3.53 -2.86
N ALA A 139 7.65 -3.09 -1.62
CA ALA A 139 8.92 -2.49 -1.22
C ALA A 139 9.97 -3.60 -1.12
N SER A 140 10.72 -3.79 -2.20
CA SER A 140 11.79 -4.76 -2.28
C SER A 140 13.08 -4.22 -1.63
N THR A 141 14.20 -4.88 -1.83
CA THR A 141 15.48 -4.55 -1.21
C THR A 141 16.62 -4.70 -2.21
N SER A 142 17.70 -3.93 -2.03
CA SER A 142 18.97 -4.10 -2.77
C SER A 142 19.64 -5.44 -2.48
N GLU A 143 19.28 -6.11 -1.39
CA GLU A 143 19.82 -7.42 -1.02
C GLU A 143 19.54 -8.51 -2.08
N VAL A 144 18.54 -8.29 -2.96
CA VAL A 144 18.30 -9.19 -4.11
C VAL A 144 19.49 -9.28 -5.05
N TYR A 145 20.38 -8.28 -5.04
CA TYR A 145 21.61 -8.26 -5.84
C TYR A 145 22.84 -8.81 -5.08
N GLY A 146 22.74 -8.97 -3.74
CA GLY A 146 23.81 -9.46 -2.90
C GLY A 146 25.02 -8.52 -2.86
N ASP A 147 26.22 -9.04 -3.16
CA ASP A 147 27.46 -8.28 -3.34
C ASP A 147 27.69 -8.04 -4.84
N PRO A 148 27.14 -6.99 -5.42
CA PRO A 148 27.06 -6.81 -6.87
C PRO A 148 28.41 -6.45 -7.47
N LEU A 149 28.75 -7.07 -8.61
CA LEU A 149 29.96 -6.78 -9.38
C LEU A 149 29.74 -5.66 -10.42
N ILE A 150 28.50 -5.22 -10.60
CA ILE A 150 28.09 -4.19 -11.58
C ILE A 150 27.41 -3.03 -10.86
N HIS A 151 27.85 -1.81 -11.13
CA HIS A 151 27.33 -0.59 -10.55
C HIS A 151 27.11 0.48 -11.65
N PRO A 152 25.92 1.12 -11.70
CA PRO A 152 24.69 0.78 -11.01
C PRO A 152 24.12 -0.55 -11.51
N GLN A 153 23.36 -1.25 -10.66
CA GLN A 153 22.75 -2.55 -11.00
C GLN A 153 21.57 -2.34 -11.96
N PRO A 154 21.64 -2.85 -13.21
CA PRO A 154 20.48 -2.89 -14.08
C PRO A 154 19.49 -3.98 -13.64
N GLU A 155 18.21 -3.84 -13.96
CA GLU A 155 17.17 -4.84 -13.63
C GLU A 155 17.46 -6.24 -14.21
N SER A 156 18.26 -6.31 -15.28
CA SER A 156 18.70 -7.57 -15.88
C SER A 156 19.85 -8.25 -15.15
N TYR A 157 20.43 -7.61 -14.11
CA TYR A 157 21.52 -8.21 -13.35
C TYR A 157 21.00 -9.32 -12.43
N TRP A 158 21.58 -10.51 -12.53
CA TRP A 158 21.11 -11.69 -11.80
C TRP A 158 21.48 -11.68 -10.30
N GLY A 159 22.45 -10.84 -9.91
CA GLY A 159 22.92 -10.77 -8.54
C GLY A 159 24.05 -11.74 -8.20
N ASN A 160 24.63 -11.52 -7.03
CA ASN A 160 25.68 -12.33 -6.42
C ASN A 160 25.35 -12.52 -4.92
N VAL A 161 24.29 -13.30 -4.66
CA VAL A 161 23.74 -13.51 -3.32
C VAL A 161 24.45 -14.67 -2.63
N ASN A 162 24.83 -14.48 -1.35
CA ASN A 162 25.27 -15.55 -0.50
C ASN A 162 24.05 -16.26 0.12
N PRO A 163 23.67 -17.48 -0.35
CA PRO A 163 22.46 -18.16 0.10
C PRO A 163 22.58 -18.77 1.51
N VAL A 164 23.78 -18.82 2.08
CA VAL A 164 24.03 -19.36 3.43
C VAL A 164 24.21 -18.26 4.49
N GLY A 165 24.21 -17.01 4.08
CA GLY A 165 24.31 -15.87 4.99
C GLY A 165 22.97 -15.51 5.63
N PRO A 166 22.95 -14.96 6.86
CA PRO A 166 21.70 -14.59 7.55
C PRO A 166 20.88 -13.53 6.83
N ARG A 167 21.48 -12.82 5.87
CA ARG A 167 20.81 -11.80 5.03
C ARG A 167 20.33 -12.33 3.68
N GLY A 168 20.67 -13.55 3.33
CA GLY A 168 20.26 -14.19 2.08
C GLY A 168 18.99 -15.03 2.19
N VAL A 169 18.38 -15.06 3.37
CA VAL A 169 17.20 -15.88 3.69
C VAL A 169 15.93 -15.03 3.73
#